data_a50732d59e93e7e863ab75340fb79d93
#
_entry.id   a50732d59e93e7e863ab75340fb79d93
#
_cell.length_a   1.000
_cell.length_b   1.000
_cell.length_c   1.000
_cell.angle_alpha   90.00
_cell.angle_beta   90.00
_cell.angle_gamma   90.00
#
_symmetry.space_group_name_H-M   'P 1'
#
loop_
_entity.id
_entity.type
_entity.pdbx_description
1 polymer ?
#
loop_
_entity_poly.entity_id
_entity_poly.type
_entity_poly.pdbx_seq_one_letter_code
_entity_poly.pdbx_strand_id
1 'polypeptide(L)'
;MAIPAAFSPVRIGNKVLVDGGLRNNYPADLAREMGADIIIGVTVQGNPKTGEELGHTMSILSQIIDVNCKNKYDENLLITDVPIRVNTDGYSAASFSESAIQELIRRGEAEAMKHWDELISLKQRIGIDDTFRPNRLTPKNPSALSEKIKVTAFVFENV
;
A
#
# COMPACT_ATOMS: atom_id res chain seq x y z
N MET A 1 10.22 5.90 0.23
CA MET A 1 10.60 4.60 0.82
C MET A 1 11.92 4.78 1.56
N ALA A 2 11.88 4.93 2.86
CA ALA A 2 13.06 5.00 3.73
C ALA A 2 12.95 3.89 4.78
N ILE A 3 12.96 2.62 4.29
CA ILE A 3 12.84 1.42 5.11
C ILE A 3 14.06 1.36 6.02
N PRO A 4 13.91 1.33 7.35
CA PRO A 4 15.04 1.26 8.29
C PRO A 4 15.94 0.07 7.99
N ALA A 5 17.22 0.25 8.16
CA ALA A 5 18.28 -0.69 7.87
C ALA A 5 18.49 -1.06 6.38
N ALA A 6 17.55 -0.74 5.49
CA ALA A 6 17.69 -0.93 4.05
C ALA A 6 18.05 0.36 3.31
N PHE A 7 17.48 1.49 3.73
CA PHE A 7 17.69 2.79 3.12
C PHE A 7 17.97 3.88 4.16
N SER A 8 18.73 4.90 3.76
CA SER A 8 18.97 6.06 4.61
C SER A 8 17.68 6.86 4.80
N PRO A 9 17.39 7.34 6.03
CA PRO A 9 16.25 8.19 6.27
C PRO A 9 16.38 9.53 5.54
N VAL A 10 15.25 10.11 5.14
CA VAL A 10 15.21 11.43 4.52
C VAL A 10 15.15 12.50 5.61
N ARG A 11 15.98 13.55 5.47
CA ARG A 11 15.98 14.69 6.41
C ARG A 11 15.36 15.91 5.74
N ILE A 12 14.36 16.52 6.41
CA ILE A 12 13.72 17.77 5.97
C ILE A 12 13.69 18.71 7.18
N GLY A 13 14.54 19.72 7.15
CA GLY A 13 14.75 20.62 8.30
C GLY A 13 15.28 19.82 9.49
N ASN A 14 14.58 19.91 10.62
CA ASN A 14 14.90 19.17 11.85
C ASN A 14 14.19 17.79 11.96
N LYS A 15 13.43 17.39 10.93
CA LYS A 15 12.68 16.12 10.92
C LYS A 15 13.47 15.04 10.20
N VAL A 16 13.39 13.81 10.74
CA VAL A 16 13.90 12.60 10.11
C VAL A 16 12.70 11.76 9.68
N LEU A 17 12.57 11.56 8.38
CA LEU A 17 11.45 10.81 7.79
C LEU A 17 11.88 9.38 7.52
N VAL A 18 11.01 8.46 7.88
CA VAL A 18 11.14 7.01 7.62
C VAL A 18 9.91 6.51 6.87
N ASP A 19 9.93 5.26 6.46
CA ASP A 19 8.82 4.63 5.75
C ASP A 19 7.55 4.60 6.60
N GLY A 20 6.43 5.07 6.05
CA GLY A 20 5.14 5.12 6.73
C GLY A 20 4.55 3.74 7.04
N GLY A 21 4.99 2.71 6.32
CA GLY A 21 4.61 1.32 6.57
C GLY A 21 5.01 0.80 7.95
N LEU A 22 5.94 1.48 8.64
CA LEU A 22 6.29 1.19 10.03
C LEU A 22 5.14 1.41 11.01
N ARG A 23 4.19 2.27 10.65
CA ARG A 23 3.06 2.62 11.51
C ARG A 23 1.73 2.16 10.94
N ASN A 24 1.53 2.32 9.64
CA ASN A 24 0.29 1.99 8.97
C ASN A 24 0.57 1.59 7.51
N ASN A 25 0.69 0.30 7.28
CA ASN A 25 1.02 -0.25 5.96
C ASN A 25 -0.23 -0.51 5.08
N TYR A 26 -1.42 -0.29 5.64
CA TYR A 26 -2.70 -0.43 4.95
C TYR A 26 -3.65 0.70 5.37
N PRO A 27 -3.44 1.93 4.88
CA PRO A 27 -4.01 3.16 5.42
C PRO A 27 -5.45 3.43 4.95
N ALA A 28 -6.38 2.49 5.13
CA ALA A 28 -7.78 2.64 4.78
C ALA A 28 -8.49 3.71 5.63
N ASP A 29 -8.09 3.85 6.89
CA ASP A 29 -8.56 4.91 7.79
C ASP A 29 -8.25 6.30 7.22
N LEU A 30 -7.03 6.53 6.76
CA LEU A 30 -6.66 7.80 6.16
C LEU A 30 -7.45 8.08 4.87
N ALA A 31 -7.68 7.05 4.04
CA ALA A 31 -8.52 7.20 2.86
C ALA A 31 -9.96 7.62 3.25
N ARG A 32 -10.51 7.04 4.32
CA ARG A 32 -11.83 7.40 4.85
C ARG A 32 -11.84 8.83 5.39
N GLU A 33 -10.84 9.23 6.15
CA GLU A 33 -10.65 10.60 6.66
C GLU A 33 -10.52 11.64 5.52
N MET A 34 -9.90 11.26 4.41
CA MET A 34 -9.80 12.08 3.20
C MET A 34 -11.11 12.17 2.41
N GLY A 35 -12.17 11.52 2.85
CA GLY A 35 -13.50 11.59 2.26
C GLY A 35 -13.82 10.49 1.27
N ALA A 36 -13.11 9.35 1.30
CA ALA A 36 -13.45 8.21 0.45
C ALA A 36 -14.72 7.53 0.98
N ASP A 37 -15.78 7.50 0.15
CA ASP A 37 -17.02 6.78 0.44
C ASP A 37 -16.89 5.28 0.26
N ILE A 38 -15.98 4.87 -0.61
CA ILE A 38 -15.73 3.46 -0.96
C ILE A 38 -14.23 3.22 -1.00
N ILE A 39 -13.79 2.14 -0.37
CA ILE A 39 -12.39 1.75 -0.30
C ILE A 39 -12.20 0.36 -0.91
N ILE A 40 -11.45 0.30 -2.01
CA ILE A 40 -10.89 -0.94 -2.53
C ILE A 40 -9.46 -1.02 -2.02
N GLY A 41 -9.18 -1.94 -1.13
CA GLY A 41 -7.88 -2.06 -0.49
C GLY A 41 -7.11 -3.27 -1.03
N VAL A 42 -5.91 -3.04 -1.56
CA VAL A 42 -5.03 -4.12 -2.02
C VAL A 42 -3.85 -4.24 -1.08
N THR A 43 -3.62 -5.44 -0.56
CA THR A 43 -2.45 -5.72 0.28
C THR A 43 -1.57 -6.80 -0.34
N VAL A 44 -0.27 -6.55 -0.27
CA VAL A 44 0.80 -7.49 -0.63
C VAL A 44 1.60 -7.91 0.60
N GLN A 45 1.07 -7.64 1.78
CA GLN A 45 1.71 -8.02 3.03
C GLN A 45 1.69 -9.54 3.18
N GLY A 46 2.87 -10.13 3.37
CA GLY A 46 3.05 -11.56 3.54
C GLY A 46 2.38 -12.11 4.81
N ASN A 47 2.32 -13.41 4.93
CA ASN A 47 1.89 -14.06 6.16
C ASN A 47 2.95 -13.88 7.26
N PRO A 48 2.56 -13.88 8.54
CA PRO A 48 3.52 -13.91 9.63
C PRO A 48 4.48 -15.08 9.46
N LYS A 49 5.78 -14.81 9.61
CA LYS A 49 6.82 -15.83 9.48
C LYS A 49 6.83 -16.76 10.67
N THR A 50 7.12 -18.02 10.44
CA THR A 50 7.36 -18.99 11.50
C THR A 50 8.73 -18.77 12.17
N GLY A 51 8.95 -19.33 13.37
CA GLY A 51 10.23 -19.18 14.07
C GLY A 51 11.44 -19.70 13.28
N GLU A 52 11.24 -20.71 12.44
CA GLU A 52 12.28 -21.27 11.56
C GLU A 52 12.71 -20.31 10.43
N GLU A 53 11.78 -19.46 9.99
CA GLU A 53 12.03 -18.46 8.92
C GLU A 53 12.69 -17.18 9.46
N LEU A 54 12.80 -17.02 10.77
CA LEU A 54 13.37 -15.85 11.45
C LEU A 54 14.90 -15.97 11.65
N GLY A 55 15.60 -16.63 10.74
CA GLY A 55 17.05 -16.88 10.84
C GLY A 55 17.96 -15.65 10.70
N HIS A 56 17.43 -14.49 10.27
CA HIS A 56 18.23 -13.29 10.00
C HIS A 56 17.67 -12.06 10.70
N THR A 57 18.56 -11.15 11.15
CA THR A 57 18.18 -9.90 11.85
C THR A 57 17.12 -9.09 11.10
N MET A 58 17.21 -9.01 9.78
CA MET A 58 16.24 -8.29 8.95
C MET A 58 14.86 -8.94 8.95
N SER A 59 14.78 -10.27 9.01
CA SER A 59 13.49 -10.98 9.10
C SER A 59 12.83 -10.78 10.45
N ILE A 60 13.63 -10.73 11.52
CA ILE A 60 13.16 -10.43 12.88
C ILE A 60 12.63 -8.98 12.94
N LEU A 61 13.36 -8.02 12.40
CA LEU A 61 12.94 -6.61 12.38
C LEU A 61 11.63 -6.43 11.60
N SER A 62 11.51 -7.04 10.41
CA SER A 62 10.26 -7.07 9.66
C SER A 62 9.11 -7.63 10.47
N GLN A 63 9.33 -8.76 11.15
CA GLN A 63 8.29 -9.40 11.96
C GLN A 63 7.85 -8.53 13.14
N ILE A 64 8.78 -7.81 13.79
CA ILE A 64 8.44 -6.86 14.85
C ILE A 64 7.53 -5.75 14.33
N ILE A 65 7.84 -5.21 13.14
CA ILE A 65 7.03 -4.18 12.50
C ILE A 65 5.64 -4.74 12.18
N ASP A 66 5.56 -5.92 11.57
CA ASP A 66 4.30 -6.56 11.20
C ASP A 66 3.40 -6.81 12.42
N VAL A 67 3.99 -7.27 13.52
CA VAL A 67 3.26 -7.48 14.79
C VAL A 67 2.76 -6.16 15.37
N ASN A 68 3.59 -5.11 15.38
CA ASN A 68 3.17 -3.80 15.88
C ASN A 68 2.05 -3.17 15.03
N CYS A 69 2.07 -3.39 13.73
CA CYS A 69 1.06 -2.84 12.82
C CYS A 69 -0.21 -3.70 12.71
N LYS A 70 -0.21 -4.90 13.29
CA LYS A 70 -1.29 -5.88 13.10
C LYS A 70 -2.65 -5.36 13.52
N ASN A 71 -2.77 -4.78 14.69
CA ASN A 71 -4.05 -4.26 15.19
C ASN A 71 -4.61 -3.18 14.26
N LYS A 72 -3.75 -2.26 13.81
CA LYS A 72 -4.13 -1.20 12.87
C LYS A 72 -4.51 -1.74 11.51
N TYR A 73 -3.83 -2.77 11.04
CA TYR A 73 -4.17 -3.47 9.81
C TYR A 73 -5.55 -4.15 9.91
N ASP A 74 -5.81 -4.88 11.00
CA ASP A 74 -7.08 -5.56 11.23
C ASP A 74 -8.25 -4.56 11.32
N GLU A 75 -8.07 -3.44 12.04
CA GLU A 75 -9.06 -2.34 12.07
C GLU A 75 -9.34 -1.76 10.68
N ASN A 76 -8.30 -1.52 9.90
CA ASN A 76 -8.41 -0.96 8.55
C ASN A 76 -9.06 -1.93 7.56
N LEU A 77 -8.89 -3.25 7.73
CA LEU A 77 -9.61 -4.24 6.96
C LEU A 77 -11.12 -4.16 7.18
N LEU A 78 -11.57 -3.92 8.42
CA LEU A 78 -13.00 -3.85 8.75
C LEU A 78 -13.73 -2.68 8.08
N ILE A 79 -13.01 -1.62 7.74
CA ILE A 79 -13.57 -0.43 7.08
C ILE A 79 -13.34 -0.44 5.57
N THR A 80 -12.74 -1.49 5.03
CA THR A 80 -12.49 -1.67 3.59
C THR A 80 -13.67 -2.38 2.94
N ASP A 81 -14.23 -1.79 1.89
CA ASP A 81 -15.40 -2.36 1.21
C ASP A 81 -15.04 -3.60 0.38
N VAL A 82 -13.91 -3.57 -0.33
CA VAL A 82 -13.40 -4.72 -1.11
C VAL A 82 -11.93 -4.94 -0.77
N PRO A 83 -11.61 -5.84 0.18
CA PRO A 83 -10.24 -6.18 0.51
C PRO A 83 -9.69 -7.25 -0.43
N ILE A 84 -8.61 -6.96 -1.13
CA ILE A 84 -7.90 -7.88 -2.03
C ILE A 84 -6.54 -8.21 -1.43
N ARG A 85 -6.28 -9.47 -1.11
CA ARG A 85 -5.02 -9.93 -0.54
C ARG A 85 -4.26 -10.81 -1.51
N VAL A 86 -3.18 -10.26 -2.07
CA VAL A 86 -2.32 -10.98 -3.02
C VAL A 86 -1.33 -11.87 -2.26
N ASN A 87 -1.26 -13.15 -2.61
CA ASN A 87 -0.24 -14.04 -2.08
C ASN A 87 1.12 -13.71 -2.67
N THR A 88 2.05 -13.33 -1.82
CA THR A 88 3.45 -13.00 -2.18
C THR A 88 4.46 -14.04 -1.66
N ASP A 89 4.01 -15.21 -1.21
CA ASP A 89 4.88 -16.26 -0.68
C ASP A 89 5.97 -16.64 -1.70
N GLY A 90 7.20 -16.76 -1.22
CA GLY A 90 8.38 -17.01 -2.04
C GLY A 90 9.02 -15.75 -2.64
N TYR A 91 8.42 -14.56 -2.44
CA TYR A 91 8.94 -13.28 -2.93
C TYR A 91 9.14 -12.28 -1.80
N SER A 92 9.98 -11.30 -2.05
CA SER A 92 10.26 -10.20 -1.11
C SER A 92 10.28 -8.86 -1.84
N ALA A 93 10.38 -7.77 -1.11
CA ALA A 93 10.55 -6.42 -1.67
C ALA A 93 11.83 -6.26 -2.52
N ALA A 94 12.75 -7.24 -2.51
CA ALA A 94 13.96 -7.28 -3.33
C ALA A 94 13.85 -8.21 -4.55
N SER A 95 12.68 -8.77 -4.82
CA SER A 95 12.45 -9.71 -5.94
C SER A 95 12.18 -8.96 -7.24
N PHE A 96 13.23 -8.49 -7.90
CA PHE A 96 13.16 -7.68 -9.13
C PHE A 96 13.53 -8.42 -10.41
N SER A 97 13.65 -9.76 -10.39
CA SER A 97 13.84 -10.50 -11.64
C SER A 97 12.58 -10.42 -12.51
N GLU A 98 12.75 -10.46 -13.83
CA GLU A 98 11.63 -10.40 -14.77
C GLU A 98 10.58 -11.50 -14.49
N SER A 99 11.05 -12.72 -14.23
CA SER A 99 10.17 -13.84 -13.87
C SER A 99 9.40 -13.60 -12.56
N ALA A 100 10.01 -13.00 -11.55
CA ALA A 100 9.34 -12.67 -10.30
C ALA A 100 8.27 -11.58 -10.51
N ILE A 101 8.58 -10.57 -11.31
CA ILE A 101 7.64 -9.48 -11.63
C ILE A 101 6.42 -10.04 -12.38
N GLN A 102 6.64 -10.86 -13.41
CA GLN A 102 5.54 -11.46 -14.18
C GLN A 102 4.66 -12.36 -13.32
N GLU A 103 5.26 -13.18 -12.46
CA GLU A 103 4.50 -14.04 -11.56
C GLU A 103 3.70 -13.23 -10.52
N LEU A 104 4.25 -12.16 -9.95
CA LEU A 104 3.52 -11.31 -9.00
C LEU A 104 2.37 -10.57 -9.67
N ILE A 105 2.54 -10.10 -10.91
CA ILE A 105 1.45 -9.50 -11.70
C ILE A 105 0.35 -10.54 -11.92
N ARG A 106 0.70 -11.75 -12.37
CA ARG A 106 -0.26 -12.84 -12.60
C ARG A 106 -1.05 -13.20 -11.32
N ARG A 107 -0.37 -13.23 -10.16
CA ARG A 107 -1.04 -13.48 -8.87
C ARG A 107 -2.00 -12.34 -8.50
N GLY A 108 -1.59 -11.10 -8.73
CA GLY A 108 -2.44 -9.93 -8.51
C GLY A 108 -3.70 -9.94 -9.37
N GLU A 109 -3.58 -10.24 -10.66
CA GLU A 109 -4.71 -10.40 -11.56
C GLU A 109 -5.64 -11.53 -11.13
N ALA A 110 -5.07 -12.70 -10.83
CA ALA A 110 -5.86 -13.86 -10.40
C ALA A 110 -6.62 -13.58 -9.10
N GLU A 111 -6.03 -12.83 -8.16
CA GLU A 111 -6.71 -12.47 -6.91
C GLU A 111 -7.81 -11.45 -7.17
N ALA A 112 -7.55 -10.42 -7.97
CA ALA A 112 -8.55 -9.42 -8.33
C ALA A 112 -9.76 -10.04 -9.07
N MET A 113 -9.52 -11.04 -9.90
CA MET A 113 -10.59 -11.76 -10.61
C MET A 113 -11.52 -12.57 -9.68
N LYS A 114 -11.06 -12.98 -8.50
CA LYS A 114 -11.95 -13.63 -7.50
C LYS A 114 -12.98 -12.64 -6.94
N HIS A 115 -12.67 -11.35 -6.95
CA HIS A 115 -13.56 -10.28 -6.50
C HIS A 115 -14.33 -9.61 -7.65
N TRP A 116 -14.35 -10.25 -8.84
CA TRP A 116 -14.93 -9.63 -10.04
C TRP A 116 -16.39 -9.23 -9.86
N ASP A 117 -17.22 -10.11 -9.30
CA ASP A 117 -18.64 -9.85 -9.11
C ASP A 117 -18.89 -8.70 -8.11
N GLU A 118 -18.07 -8.63 -7.05
CA GLU A 118 -18.10 -7.52 -6.09
C GLU A 118 -17.74 -6.21 -6.75
N LEU A 119 -16.69 -6.20 -7.57
CA LEU A 119 -16.22 -5.02 -8.29
C LEU A 119 -17.26 -4.55 -9.33
N ILE A 120 -17.91 -5.48 -10.04
CA ILE A 120 -19.00 -5.15 -10.98
C ILE A 120 -20.21 -4.57 -10.24
N SER A 121 -20.62 -5.19 -9.13
CA SER A 121 -21.69 -4.66 -8.27
C SER A 121 -21.38 -3.26 -7.77
N LEU A 122 -20.14 -3.02 -7.36
CA LEU A 122 -19.66 -1.73 -6.94
C LEU A 122 -19.71 -0.71 -8.07
N LYS A 123 -19.23 -1.08 -9.27
CA LYS A 123 -19.29 -0.24 -10.48
C LYS A 123 -20.72 0.22 -10.77
N GLN A 124 -21.71 -0.68 -10.66
CA GLN A 124 -23.12 -0.37 -10.85
C GLN A 124 -23.66 0.59 -9.79
N ARG A 125 -23.30 0.35 -8.52
CA ARG A 125 -23.75 1.16 -7.38
C ARG A 125 -23.28 2.62 -7.48
N ILE A 126 -22.06 2.86 -7.99
CA ILE A 126 -21.50 4.21 -8.16
C ILE A 126 -21.84 4.84 -9.52
N GLY A 127 -22.60 4.14 -10.37
CA GLY A 127 -23.07 4.69 -11.65
C GLY A 127 -21.97 4.83 -12.72
N ILE A 128 -20.88 4.09 -12.62
CA ILE A 128 -19.84 4.05 -13.66
C ILE A 128 -20.29 3.11 -14.77
N ASP A 129 -20.55 3.64 -15.94
CA ASP A 129 -20.82 2.89 -17.17
C ASP A 129 -19.59 2.85 -18.10
N ASP A 130 -19.72 2.20 -19.26
CA ASP A 130 -18.63 2.06 -20.22
C ASP A 130 -18.29 3.37 -20.95
N THR A 131 -19.13 4.40 -20.79
CA THR A 131 -18.90 5.76 -21.32
C THR A 131 -18.10 6.62 -20.35
N PHE A 132 -17.99 6.20 -19.08
CA PHE A 132 -17.23 6.92 -18.08
C PHE A 132 -15.78 7.11 -18.52
N ARG A 133 -15.35 8.35 -18.58
CA ARG A 133 -13.97 8.73 -18.81
C ARG A 133 -13.47 9.42 -17.55
N PRO A 134 -12.56 8.79 -16.78
CA PRO A 134 -11.97 9.45 -15.62
C PRO A 134 -11.33 10.75 -16.09
N ASN A 135 -11.65 11.83 -15.41
CA ASN A 135 -10.95 13.10 -15.62
C ASN A 135 -9.51 12.90 -15.17
N ARG A 136 -8.67 12.37 -16.05
CA ARG A 136 -7.24 12.31 -15.80
C ARG A 136 -6.79 13.74 -15.65
N LEU A 137 -6.40 14.11 -14.46
CA LEU A 137 -5.55 15.26 -14.22
C LEU A 137 -4.20 14.97 -14.91
N THR A 138 -4.21 14.94 -16.25
CA THR A 138 -2.97 15.00 -16.99
C THR A 138 -2.38 16.35 -16.65
N PRO A 139 -1.18 16.41 -16.06
CA PRO A 139 -0.50 17.69 -15.93
C PRO A 139 -0.46 18.30 -17.33
N LYS A 140 -1.11 19.44 -17.52
CA LYS A 140 -1.17 20.16 -18.81
C LYS A 140 0.22 20.50 -19.35
N ASN A 141 1.27 20.28 -18.53
CA ASN A 141 2.63 20.51 -18.91
C ASN A 141 3.56 19.60 -18.09
N PRO A 142 4.27 18.61 -18.70
CA PRO A 142 5.25 17.78 -18.00
C PRO A 142 6.39 18.60 -17.36
N SER A 143 6.70 19.78 -17.90
CA SER A 143 7.67 20.72 -17.34
C SER A 143 7.16 21.45 -16.10
N ALA A 144 5.87 21.50 -15.83
CA ALA A 144 5.32 22.04 -14.59
C ALA A 144 5.59 21.12 -13.37
N LEU A 145 5.94 19.87 -13.58
CA LEU A 145 6.40 18.97 -12.53
C LEU A 145 7.79 19.32 -11.99
N SER A 146 8.58 20.15 -12.72
CA SER A 146 9.88 20.66 -12.24
C SER A 146 9.74 21.91 -11.36
N GLU A 147 8.60 22.60 -11.40
CA GLU A 147 8.34 23.75 -10.54
C GLU A 147 7.63 23.30 -9.25
N LYS A 148 8.46 22.99 -8.26
CA LYS A 148 8.11 22.93 -6.84
C LYS A 148 6.82 22.17 -6.54
N ILE A 149 6.93 20.85 -6.45
CA ILE A 149 6.01 20.09 -5.60
C ILE A 149 6.18 20.67 -4.19
N LYS A 150 5.26 21.57 -3.82
CA LYS A 150 5.12 22.02 -2.44
C LYS A 150 4.53 20.85 -1.68
N VAL A 151 5.40 19.94 -1.22
CA VAL A 151 4.99 18.90 -0.29
C VAL A 151 4.56 19.64 0.96
N THR A 152 3.26 19.85 1.10
CA THR A 152 2.66 20.32 2.34
C THR A 152 3.00 19.26 3.38
N ALA A 153 3.77 19.64 4.39
CA ALA A 153 4.33 18.74 5.37
C ALA A 153 3.28 17.78 5.90
N PHE A 154 3.58 16.48 5.89
CA PHE A 154 2.88 15.52 6.74
C PHE A 154 3.25 15.89 8.18
N VAL A 155 2.33 16.54 8.88
CA VAL A 155 2.47 16.83 10.29
C VAL A 155 2.08 15.55 11.03
N PHE A 156 3.07 14.80 11.49
CA PHE A 156 2.84 13.79 12.51
C PHE A 156 2.83 14.53 13.85
N GLU A 157 1.65 14.83 14.36
CA GLU A 157 1.52 15.20 15.76
C GLU A 157 1.75 13.95 16.61
N ASN A 158 2.67 14.08 17.58
CA ASN A 158 2.88 13.07 18.59
C ASN A 158 1.59 12.94 19.42
N VAL A 159 1.00 11.76 19.42
CA VAL A 159 0.08 11.28 20.45
C VAL A 159 0.85 10.35 21.34
#